data_1f23500dc83c60f3ee0cde55e968fea9
#
_entry.id   1f23500dc83c60f3ee0cde55e968fea9
#
_cell.length_a   1.000
_cell.length_b   1.000
_cell.length_c   1.000
_cell.angle_alpha   90.00
_cell.angle_beta   90.00
_cell.angle_gamma   90.00
#
_symmetry.space_group_name_H-M   'P 1'
#
loop_
_entity.id
_entity.type
_entity.pdbx_description
1 polymer ?
#
loop_
_entity_poly.entity_id
_entity_poly.type
_entity_poly.pdbx_seq_one_letter_code
_entity_poly.pdbx_strand_id
1 'polypeptide(L)'
;ATEDRLRKIEEEGAVSDVVSGGMGGNQHFKVTGFPEPRYAKEKALLKSRRQRLKMKEAELLELTNQAEEYIESIPKSEIRIMLRLYYIENLTWAQVAMRMNALFPKRKKAYTEASCLMKNKRFFENVSHR
;
A
#
# COMPACT_ATOMS: atom_id res chain seq x y z
N ALA A 1 -2.43 -12.24 -5.16
CA ALA A 1 -1.71 -11.10 -5.65
C ALA A 1 -0.71 -11.46 -6.73
N THR A 2 -0.14 -10.46 -7.37
CA THR A 2 0.73 -10.67 -8.52
C THR A 2 1.99 -11.46 -8.18
N GLU A 3 2.58 -11.19 -7.04
CA GLU A 3 3.80 -11.90 -6.64
C GLU A 3 3.54 -13.37 -6.33
N ASP A 4 2.40 -13.68 -5.75
CA ASP A 4 2.02 -15.06 -5.48
C ASP A 4 1.82 -15.81 -6.79
N ARG A 5 1.23 -15.16 -7.79
CA ARG A 5 1.04 -15.79 -9.09
C ARG A 5 2.36 -16.05 -9.79
N LEU A 6 3.30 -15.12 -9.68
CA LEU A 6 4.62 -15.30 -10.26
C LEU A 6 5.35 -16.47 -9.60
N ARG A 7 5.31 -16.54 -8.29
CA ARG A 7 5.93 -17.64 -7.55
C ARG A 7 5.33 -18.97 -7.96
N LYS A 8 4.01 -19.03 -8.06
CA LYS A 8 3.32 -20.25 -8.46
C LYS A 8 3.75 -20.71 -9.85
N ILE A 9 3.87 -19.79 -10.79
CA ILE A 9 4.31 -20.13 -12.14
C ILE A 9 5.75 -20.62 -12.13
N GLU A 10 6.61 -20.01 -11.35
CA GLU A 10 7.99 -20.46 -11.24
C GLU A 10 8.08 -21.84 -10.62
N GLU A 11 7.26 -22.13 -9.60
CA GLU A 11 7.21 -23.44 -9.01
C GLU A 11 6.72 -24.49 -10.00
N GLU A 12 5.69 -24.18 -10.75
CA GLU A 12 5.17 -25.08 -11.77
C GLU A 12 6.22 -25.33 -12.85
N GLY A 13 6.92 -24.30 -13.26
CA GLY A 13 7.99 -24.43 -14.23
C GLY A 13 9.12 -25.31 -13.73
N ALA A 14 9.50 -25.11 -12.48
CA ALA A 14 10.56 -25.90 -11.86
C ALA A 14 10.17 -27.37 -11.74
N VAL A 15 8.93 -27.62 -11.34
CA VAL A 15 8.43 -28.98 -11.24
C VAL A 15 8.41 -29.65 -12.61
N SER A 16 8.02 -28.92 -13.64
CA SER A 16 8.04 -29.45 -15.00
C SER A 16 9.46 -29.82 -15.43
N ASP A 17 10.41 -28.97 -15.13
CA ASP A 17 11.80 -29.24 -15.46
C ASP A 17 12.33 -30.49 -14.74
N VAL A 18 11.99 -30.64 -13.48
CA VAL A 18 12.39 -31.81 -12.73
C VAL A 18 11.81 -33.08 -13.31
N VAL A 19 10.52 -33.04 -13.65
CA VAL A 19 9.85 -34.17 -14.26
C VAL A 19 10.50 -34.51 -15.59
N SER A 20 10.81 -33.53 -16.40
CA SER A 20 11.48 -33.76 -17.67
C SER A 20 12.82 -34.43 -17.47
N GLY A 21 13.59 -33.89 -16.55
CA GLY A 21 14.90 -34.47 -16.26
C GLY A 21 14.82 -35.85 -15.71
N GLY A 22 13.82 -36.14 -14.90
CA GLY A 22 13.67 -37.43 -14.28
C GLY A 22 13.16 -38.49 -15.20
N MET A 23 12.59 -38.12 -16.30
CA MET A 23 12.01 -39.07 -17.19
C MET A 23 12.97 -39.61 -18.22
N GLY A 24 14.18 -39.52 -17.96
CA GLY A 24 14.95 -40.10 -18.92
C GLY A 24 14.97 -39.49 -20.21
N GLY A 25 14.96 -38.64 -20.33
CA GLY A 25 15.16 -38.11 -21.41
C GLY A 25 14.34 -37.88 -22.34
N ASN A 26 13.73 -38.37 -22.68
CA ASN A 26 13.07 -38.12 -23.69
C ASN A 26 12.04 -37.51 -23.56
N GLN A 27 11.77 -37.52 -23.01
CA GLN A 27 10.72 -37.09 -23.02
C GLN A 27 10.50 -35.96 -22.70
N HIS A 28 10.99 -35.55 -22.43
CA HIS A 28 10.87 -34.51 -22.12
C HIS A 28 9.98 -33.82 -22.63
N PHE A 29 9.59 -33.69 -22.83
CA PHE A 29 8.91 -33.06 -23.29
C PHE A 29 7.77 -33.23 -23.13
N LYS A 30 7.62 -33.37 -23.26
CA LYS A 30 6.54 -33.58 -23.35
C LYS A 30 5.98 -33.42 -22.35
N VAL A 31 6.33 -33.18 -22.05
CA VAL A 31 6.04 -33.39 -21.13
C VAL A 31 5.43 -32.58 -20.38
N THR A 32 5.34 -31.86 -20.48
CA THR A 32 4.89 -31.12 -19.68
C THR A 32 3.76 -30.62 -20.08
N GLY A 33 2.83 -30.56 -19.58
CA GLY A 33 1.64 -29.94 -19.89
C GLY A 33 1.70 -28.45 -19.90
N PHE A 34 2.81 -27.89 -19.68
CA PHE A 34 2.94 -26.46 -19.65
C PHE A 34 3.87 -26.01 -20.76
N PRO A 35 3.34 -25.60 -21.89
CA PRO A 35 4.17 -25.24 -23.04
C PRO A 35 5.12 -24.12 -22.70
N GLU A 36 6.35 -24.28 -23.07
CA GLU A 36 7.40 -23.33 -22.77
C GLU A 36 7.13 -21.91 -23.27
N PRO A 37 6.65 -21.69 -24.50
CA PRO A 37 6.33 -20.34 -24.95
C PRO A 37 5.28 -19.66 -24.11
N ARG A 38 4.27 -20.40 -23.68
CA ARG A 38 3.22 -19.88 -22.83
C ARG A 38 3.76 -19.49 -21.46
N TYR A 39 4.61 -20.35 -20.90
CA TYR A 39 5.23 -20.10 -19.61
C TYR A 39 6.10 -18.85 -19.66
N ALA A 40 6.92 -18.73 -20.71
CA ALA A 40 7.80 -17.58 -20.86
C ALA A 40 7.01 -16.29 -20.97
N LYS A 41 5.90 -16.33 -21.72
CA LYS A 41 5.06 -15.18 -21.91
C LYS A 41 4.36 -14.75 -20.61
N GLU A 42 3.82 -15.69 -19.87
CA GLU A 42 3.19 -15.42 -18.60
C GLU A 42 4.19 -14.91 -17.58
N LYS A 43 5.37 -15.49 -17.53
CA LYS A 43 6.42 -15.05 -16.63
C LYS A 43 6.85 -13.62 -16.94
N ALA A 44 7.01 -13.30 -18.21
CA ALA A 44 7.38 -11.96 -18.63
C ALA A 44 6.30 -10.93 -18.24
N LEU A 45 5.03 -11.32 -18.43
CA LEU A 45 3.91 -10.45 -18.05
C LEU A 45 3.88 -10.19 -16.54
N LEU A 46 4.05 -11.23 -15.74
CA LEU A 46 4.06 -11.10 -14.28
C LEU A 46 5.24 -10.29 -13.80
N LYS A 47 6.39 -10.46 -14.45
CA LYS A 47 7.58 -9.67 -14.12
C LYS A 47 7.34 -8.20 -14.43
N SER A 48 6.69 -7.89 -15.54
CA SER A 48 6.33 -6.53 -15.90
C SER A 48 5.37 -5.92 -14.88
N ARG A 49 4.37 -6.69 -14.45
CA ARG A 49 3.41 -6.25 -13.43
C ARG A 49 4.09 -5.99 -12.10
N ARG A 50 5.04 -6.84 -11.74
CA ARG A 50 5.81 -6.69 -10.50
C ARG A 50 6.62 -5.39 -10.52
N GLN A 51 7.28 -5.10 -11.64
CA GLN A 51 8.02 -3.85 -11.79
C GLN A 51 7.12 -2.64 -11.69
N ARG A 52 5.94 -2.71 -12.32
CA ARG A 52 4.96 -1.63 -12.25
C ARG A 52 4.46 -1.41 -10.83
N LEU A 53 4.25 -2.51 -10.09
CA LEU A 53 3.83 -2.44 -8.71
C LEU A 53 4.89 -1.75 -7.84
N LYS A 54 6.15 -2.09 -8.05
CA LYS A 54 7.26 -1.45 -7.32
C LYS A 54 7.33 0.04 -7.62
N MET A 55 7.10 0.43 -8.87
CA MET A 55 7.08 1.85 -9.23
C MET A 55 5.95 2.58 -8.53
N LYS A 56 4.77 1.96 -8.46
CA LYS A 56 3.63 2.56 -7.77
C LYS A 56 3.85 2.64 -6.27
N GLU A 57 4.51 1.66 -5.69
CA GLU A 57 4.89 1.71 -4.27
C GLU A 57 5.83 2.87 -3.99
N ALA A 58 6.79 3.11 -4.88
CA ALA A 58 7.72 4.22 -4.73
C ALA A 58 7.01 5.56 -4.87
N GLU A 59 6.08 5.68 -5.83
CA GLU A 59 5.28 6.88 -6.00
C GLU A 59 4.42 7.15 -4.76
N LEU A 60 3.81 6.11 -4.22
CA LEU A 60 2.98 6.23 -3.02
C LEU A 60 3.82 6.68 -1.82
N LEU A 61 5.01 6.12 -1.68
CA LEU A 61 5.92 6.52 -0.60
C LEU A 61 6.30 7.99 -0.73
N GLU A 62 6.58 8.44 -1.96
CA GLU A 62 6.91 9.84 -2.21
C GLU A 62 5.74 10.75 -1.83
N LEU A 63 4.51 10.37 -2.22
CA LEU A 63 3.32 11.14 -1.86
C LEU A 63 3.11 11.18 -0.35
N THR A 64 3.37 10.05 0.33
CA THR A 64 3.26 9.97 1.78
C THR A 64 4.28 10.90 2.44
N ASN A 65 5.51 10.91 1.94
CA ASN A 65 6.54 11.79 2.46
C ASN A 65 6.18 13.27 2.27
N GLN A 66 5.62 13.61 1.11
CA GLN A 66 5.16 14.97 0.85
C GLN A 66 4.02 15.36 1.79
N ALA A 67 3.10 14.44 2.05
CA ALA A 67 2.01 14.68 2.96
C ALA A 67 2.53 14.89 4.39
N GLU A 68 3.50 14.09 4.83
CA GLU A 68 4.10 14.26 6.13
C GLU A 68 4.80 15.62 6.25
N GLU A 69 5.55 16.03 5.24
CA GLU A 69 6.21 17.32 5.25
C GLU A 69 5.19 18.45 5.32
N TYR A 70 4.10 18.34 4.56
CA TYR A 70 3.06 19.33 4.59
C TYR A 70 2.44 19.44 5.98
N ILE A 71 2.10 18.30 6.59
CA ILE A 71 1.49 18.28 7.92
C ILE A 71 2.46 18.86 8.97
N GLU A 72 3.73 18.50 8.89
CA GLU A 72 4.74 19.02 9.81
C GLU A 72 4.90 20.56 9.69
N SER A 73 4.57 21.11 8.53
CA SER A 73 4.66 22.54 8.29
C SER A 73 3.48 23.32 8.88
N ILE A 74 2.44 22.67 9.32
CA ILE A 74 1.26 23.32 9.87
C ILE A 74 1.58 23.94 11.23
N PRO A 75 1.42 25.26 11.38
CA PRO A 75 1.84 25.93 12.61
C PRO A 75 0.99 25.59 13.84
N LYS A 76 -0.30 25.34 13.65
CA LYS A 76 -1.18 25.04 14.77
C LYS A 76 -1.05 23.59 15.18
N SER A 77 -0.50 23.35 16.37
CA SER A 77 -0.18 21.99 16.80
C SER A 77 -1.40 21.08 16.92
N GLU A 78 -2.53 21.62 17.32
CA GLU A 78 -3.76 20.82 17.42
C GLU A 78 -4.13 20.21 16.06
N ILE A 79 -4.14 21.02 15.02
CA ILE A 79 -4.51 20.57 13.68
C ILE A 79 -3.43 19.64 13.13
N ARG A 80 -2.15 19.97 13.35
CA ARG A 80 -1.03 19.15 12.89
C ARG A 80 -1.13 17.73 13.45
N ILE A 81 -1.34 17.61 14.74
CA ILE A 81 -1.44 16.31 15.40
C ILE A 81 -2.67 15.54 14.90
N MET A 82 -3.80 16.23 14.79
CA MET A 82 -5.05 15.61 14.32
C MET A 82 -4.90 15.04 12.91
N LEU A 83 -4.33 15.81 11.99
CA LEU A 83 -4.15 15.36 10.62
C LEU A 83 -3.13 14.22 10.54
N ARG A 84 -2.10 14.27 11.35
CA ARG A 84 -1.14 13.19 11.41
C ARG A 84 -1.79 11.87 11.85
N LEU A 85 -2.61 11.94 12.89
CA LEU A 85 -3.30 10.75 13.38
C LEU A 85 -4.22 10.13 12.33
N TYR A 86 -4.92 10.96 11.59
CA TYR A 86 -5.85 10.46 10.60
C TYR A 86 -5.18 10.02 9.30
N TYR A 87 -4.34 10.88 8.72
CA TYR A 87 -3.78 10.64 7.38
C TYR A 87 -2.52 9.80 7.38
N ILE A 88 -1.70 9.91 8.41
CA ILE A 88 -0.43 9.18 8.45
C ILE A 88 -0.58 7.88 9.25
N GLU A 89 -1.20 7.94 10.41
CA GLU A 89 -1.38 6.75 11.24
C GLU A 89 -2.63 5.96 10.92
N ASN A 90 -3.45 6.46 9.99
CA ASN A 90 -4.65 5.77 9.50
C ASN A 90 -5.68 5.42 10.56
N LEU A 91 -5.81 6.26 11.56
CA LEU A 91 -6.84 6.07 12.59
C LEU A 91 -8.20 6.56 12.09
N THR A 92 -9.27 5.96 12.58
CA THR A 92 -10.61 6.45 12.30
C THR A 92 -10.84 7.76 13.06
N TRP A 93 -11.82 8.54 12.64
CA TRP A 93 -12.12 9.81 13.34
C TRP A 93 -12.48 9.59 14.81
N ALA A 94 -13.13 8.48 15.13
CA ALA A 94 -13.42 8.14 16.51
C ALA A 94 -12.14 7.90 17.32
N GLN A 95 -11.19 7.17 16.72
CA GLN A 95 -9.89 6.94 17.35
C GLN A 95 -9.06 8.20 17.46
N VAL A 96 -9.15 9.06 16.45
CA VAL A 96 -8.48 10.37 16.49
C VAL A 96 -9.02 11.19 17.67
N ALA A 97 -10.34 11.22 17.85
CA ALA A 97 -10.93 11.93 18.98
C ALA A 97 -10.43 11.40 20.32
N MET A 98 -10.36 10.09 20.46
CA MET A 98 -9.85 9.47 21.69
C MET A 98 -8.40 9.87 21.97
N ARG A 99 -7.56 9.84 20.93
CA ARG A 99 -6.15 10.23 21.08
C ARG A 99 -6.00 11.70 21.40
N MET A 100 -6.80 12.54 20.74
CA MET A 100 -6.77 13.98 20.99
C MET A 100 -7.18 14.29 22.43
N ASN A 101 -8.18 13.60 22.95
CA ASN A 101 -8.60 13.79 24.34
C ASN A 101 -7.50 13.37 25.33
N ALA A 102 -6.75 12.31 24.98
CA ALA A 102 -5.64 11.88 25.82
C ALA A 102 -4.47 12.89 25.79
N LEU A 103 -4.23 13.50 24.63
CA LEU A 103 -3.14 14.46 24.47
C LEU A 103 -3.47 15.85 25.03
N PHE A 104 -4.74 16.23 25.02
CA PHE A 104 -5.19 17.54 25.49
C PHE A 104 -6.26 17.39 26.57
N PRO A 105 -5.90 16.84 27.74
CA PRO A 105 -6.88 16.54 28.79
C PRO A 105 -7.50 17.76 29.46
N LYS A 106 -6.85 18.92 29.40
CA LYS A 106 -7.32 20.13 30.08
C LYS A 106 -8.29 20.95 29.25
N ARG A 107 -8.65 20.47 28.10
CA ARG A 107 -9.58 21.20 27.22
C ARG A 107 -10.99 21.19 27.80
N LYS A 108 -11.70 22.32 27.74
CA LYS A 108 -13.05 22.44 28.27
C LYS A 108 -14.03 21.50 27.58
N LYS A 109 -13.94 21.41 26.25
CA LYS A 109 -14.80 20.51 25.50
C LYS A 109 -13.96 19.35 24.97
N ALA A 110 -14.40 18.14 25.24
CA ALA A 110 -13.75 16.98 24.72
C ALA A 110 -13.89 16.91 23.20
N TYR A 111 -12.92 16.28 22.57
CA TYR A 111 -13.00 16.01 21.15
C TYR A 111 -14.00 14.89 20.90
N THR A 112 -14.80 15.04 19.87
CA THR A 112 -15.73 14.01 19.41
C THR A 112 -15.40 13.71 17.95
N GLU A 113 -15.91 12.59 17.47
CA GLU A 113 -15.76 12.24 16.07
C GLU A 113 -16.25 13.38 15.18
N ALA A 114 -17.42 13.91 15.48
CA ALA A 114 -18.01 15.00 14.71
C ALA A 114 -17.16 16.27 14.76
N SER A 115 -16.65 16.63 15.93
CA SER A 115 -15.86 17.86 16.05
C SER A 115 -14.53 17.74 15.30
N CYS A 116 -13.89 16.58 15.33
CA CYS A 116 -12.67 16.37 14.58
C CYS A 116 -12.91 16.43 13.08
N LEU A 117 -13.97 15.79 12.61
CA LEU A 117 -14.34 15.82 11.22
C LEU A 117 -14.59 17.24 10.74
N MET A 118 -15.32 18.04 11.52
CA MET A 118 -15.58 19.42 11.18
C MET A 118 -14.32 20.29 11.16
N LYS A 119 -13.42 20.07 12.10
CA LYS A 119 -12.15 20.79 12.11
C LYS A 119 -11.31 20.48 10.88
N ASN A 120 -11.30 19.23 10.46
CA ASN A 120 -10.63 18.82 9.24
C ASN A 120 -11.23 19.52 8.03
N LYS A 121 -12.54 19.51 7.93
CA LYS A 121 -13.25 20.13 6.83
C LYS A 121 -12.95 21.63 6.76
N ARG A 122 -13.05 22.32 7.89
CA ARG A 122 -12.77 23.75 7.96
C ARG A 122 -11.32 24.09 7.59
N PHE A 123 -10.39 23.27 8.02
CA PHE A 123 -8.99 23.48 7.68
C PHE A 123 -8.78 23.46 6.17
N PHE A 124 -9.31 22.45 5.49
CA PHE A 124 -9.14 22.36 4.04
C PHE A 124 -9.95 23.41 3.28
N GLU A 125 -11.08 23.84 3.79
CA GLU A 125 -11.82 24.95 3.19
C GLU A 125 -10.99 26.23 3.25
N ASN A 126 -10.37 26.50 4.39
CA ASN A 126 -9.54 27.69 4.55
C ASN A 126 -8.31 27.66 3.64
N VAL A 127 -7.71 26.50 3.48
CA VAL A 127 -6.56 26.35 2.59
C VAL A 127 -6.97 26.58 1.14
N SER A 128 -8.16 26.09 0.75
CA SER A 128 -8.65 26.25 -0.62
C SER A 128 -8.94 27.69 -0.99
N HIS A 129 -9.21 28.56 0.00
CA HIS A 129 -9.54 29.95 -0.23
C HIS A 129 -8.33 30.88 -0.15
N ARG A 130 -7.14 30.30 0.01
CA ARG A 130 -5.90 31.06 -0.06
C ARG A 130 -5.26 30.94 -1.46
#